data_c948a4e52263ce11c392fc7b1deab9e1
#
_entry.id   c948a4e52263ce11c392fc7b1deab9e1
#
_cell.length_a   1.000
_cell.length_b   1.000
_cell.length_c   1.000
_cell.angle_alpha   90.00
_cell.angle_beta   90.00
_cell.angle_gamma   90.00
#
_symmetry.space_group_name_H-M   'P 1'
#
loop_
_entity.id
_entity.type
_entity.pdbx_description
1 polymer ?
#
loop_
_entity_poly.entity_id
_entity_poly.type
_entity_poly.pdbx_seq_one_letter_code
_entity_poly.pdbx_strand_id
1 'polypeptide(L)'
;MSSPRLSRRHFTITCASASLAACTSFGDKSRPGTALPQEKPVKIGIALGGGAARGFSHIGVLKALEARGIPIELVAGTSAGSVVGALYASGMNALQINKIALDMDQASISDWALPFRSRGLLQGVALQNFLNKTLNNRPIEKMAKPLGIVATDLQSGQPILFQQGNTGLAVRASCSVPSVFEPVKIGNREYVDGGLVSPVPASFARKMGASFVIAVDISARPDGAATNNPIEMLLQTFTIMGQTIKTYELDKYADVVIRPNLAAMGGSDFNQRNAAILAGEEAVARIMPELQRKLAAARGVTAAA
;
A
#
# COMPACT_ATOMS: atom_id res chain seq x y z
N MET A 1 -17.38 -1.52 -75.36
CA MET A 1 -16.28 -1.83 -76.29
C MET A 1 -15.15 -2.40 -75.46
N SER A 2 -15.07 -3.62 -75.57
CA SER A 2 -14.06 -4.64 -75.95
C SER A 2 -12.88 -4.77 -74.99
N SER A 3 -12.92 -5.92 -74.31
CA SER A 3 -11.75 -6.66 -73.79
C SER A 3 -10.72 -6.93 -74.92
N PRO A 4 -9.50 -7.41 -74.59
CA PRO A 4 -9.38 -8.85 -74.44
C PRO A 4 -8.36 -9.38 -73.38
N ARG A 5 -8.57 -10.64 -73.08
CA ARG A 5 -7.73 -11.62 -72.40
C ARG A 5 -6.47 -11.98 -73.19
N LEU A 6 -5.46 -12.54 -72.43
CA LEU A 6 -4.52 -13.59 -72.87
C LEU A 6 -3.45 -13.75 -71.80
N SER A 7 -2.90 -14.86 -71.39
CA SER A 7 -2.96 -16.30 -71.64
C SER A 7 -1.77 -16.89 -70.81
N ARG A 8 -1.99 -18.06 -70.32
CA ARG A 8 -1.04 -18.96 -69.57
C ARG A 8 0.23 -19.23 -70.37
N ARG A 9 1.36 -19.41 -69.72
CA ARG A 9 2.35 -20.42 -70.16
C ARG A 9 3.05 -21.02 -68.92
N HIS A 10 2.85 -22.33 -68.75
CA HIS A 10 3.60 -23.27 -67.95
C HIS A 10 5.02 -23.41 -68.48
N PHE A 11 6.01 -23.54 -67.60
CA PHE A 11 7.28 -24.09 -67.96
C PHE A 11 7.72 -25.07 -66.87
N THR A 12 7.51 -26.35 -67.12
CA THR A 12 8.08 -27.50 -66.46
C THR A 12 9.47 -27.77 -66.99
N ILE A 13 10.47 -27.82 -66.11
CA ILE A 13 11.75 -28.46 -66.47
C ILE A 13 12.09 -29.42 -65.31
N THR A 14 12.01 -30.69 -65.70
CA THR A 14 12.53 -31.84 -64.97
C THR A 14 13.97 -32.05 -65.38
N CYS A 15 14.90 -32.19 -64.44
CA CYS A 15 16.15 -32.92 -64.67
C CYS A 15 16.72 -33.45 -63.38
N ALA A 16 17.02 -34.65 -63.42
CA ALA A 16 17.39 -35.76 -62.71
C ALA A 16 18.74 -35.67 -61.94
N SER A 17 18.72 -36.31 -60.77
CA SER A 17 19.71 -37.20 -60.15
C SER A 17 21.22 -36.93 -60.33
N ALA A 18 21.91 -36.75 -59.19
CA ALA A 18 23.15 -37.51 -58.86
C ALA A 18 23.37 -37.47 -57.35
N SER A 19 23.42 -38.68 -56.81
CA SER A 19 23.75 -39.00 -55.43
C SER A 19 25.24 -38.80 -55.19
N LEU A 20 25.65 -38.19 -54.06
CA LEU A 20 26.93 -38.45 -53.42
C LEU A 20 26.72 -38.31 -51.90
N ALA A 21 26.70 -39.48 -51.27
CA ALA A 21 26.79 -39.60 -49.82
C ALA A 21 28.22 -39.26 -49.38
N ALA A 22 28.35 -38.27 -48.54
CA ALA A 22 29.53 -38.09 -47.71
C ALA A 22 29.06 -37.85 -46.27
N CYS A 23 29.09 -38.92 -45.45
CA CYS A 23 28.94 -38.83 -44.02
C CYS A 23 30.14 -38.10 -43.44
N THR A 24 29.92 -36.91 -42.90
CA THR A 24 30.76 -36.39 -41.84
C THR A 24 29.84 -35.97 -40.71
N SER A 25 29.66 -36.87 -39.75
CA SER A 25 29.06 -36.59 -38.45
C SER A 25 29.98 -35.68 -37.64
N PHE A 26 29.84 -34.38 -37.80
CA PHE A 26 30.26 -33.43 -36.80
C PHE A 26 29.19 -33.45 -35.72
N GLY A 27 29.47 -34.17 -34.63
CA GLY A 27 28.67 -34.09 -33.40
C GLY A 27 28.71 -32.66 -32.87
N ASP A 28 27.65 -31.90 -33.19
CA ASP A 28 27.34 -30.65 -32.53
C ASP A 28 26.99 -31.03 -31.08
N LYS A 29 27.98 -30.95 -30.19
CA LYS A 29 27.75 -30.91 -28.77
C LYS A 29 27.12 -29.55 -28.50
N SER A 30 25.80 -29.42 -28.74
CA SER A 30 24.99 -28.37 -28.19
C SER A 30 25.22 -28.38 -26.69
N ARG A 31 26.02 -27.40 -26.21
CA ARG A 31 26.14 -27.12 -24.78
C ARG A 31 24.71 -27.00 -24.25
N PRO A 32 24.38 -27.71 -23.14
CA PRO A 32 23.07 -27.46 -22.52
C PRO A 32 23.01 -25.98 -22.23
N GLY A 33 22.13 -25.28 -22.96
CA GLY A 33 21.83 -23.88 -22.67
C GLY A 33 21.45 -23.82 -21.21
N THR A 34 22.23 -23.10 -20.44
CA THR A 34 21.91 -22.80 -19.04
C THR A 34 20.57 -22.05 -19.09
N ALA A 35 19.48 -22.76 -18.83
CA ALA A 35 18.16 -22.13 -18.73
C ALA A 35 18.30 -21.00 -17.70
N LEU A 36 18.06 -19.77 -18.15
CA LEU A 36 18.05 -18.64 -17.22
C LEU A 36 17.08 -18.97 -16.08
N PRO A 37 17.46 -18.71 -14.83
CA PRO A 37 16.59 -18.97 -13.71
C PRO A 37 15.25 -18.28 -13.96
N GLN A 38 14.15 -19.05 -14.01
CA GLN A 38 12.82 -18.47 -14.13
C GLN A 38 12.53 -17.68 -12.86
N GLU A 39 12.38 -16.36 -12.99
CA GLU A 39 11.98 -15.50 -11.88
C GLU A 39 10.63 -15.97 -11.32
N LYS A 40 10.57 -16.20 -10.01
CA LYS A 40 9.31 -16.52 -9.35
C LYS A 40 8.46 -15.24 -9.31
N PRO A 41 7.17 -15.30 -9.68
CA PRO A 41 6.28 -14.16 -9.55
C PRO A 41 6.17 -13.77 -8.06
N VAL A 42 6.56 -12.54 -7.75
CA VAL A 42 6.50 -11.98 -6.39
C VAL A 42 5.42 -10.93 -6.35
N LYS A 43 4.36 -11.19 -5.60
CA LYS A 43 3.26 -10.24 -5.38
C LYS A 43 3.60 -9.30 -4.24
N ILE A 44 3.87 -8.03 -4.57
CA ILE A 44 4.29 -7.02 -3.58
C ILE A 44 3.06 -6.34 -2.99
N GLY A 45 2.89 -6.49 -1.68
CA GLY A 45 1.93 -5.75 -0.88
C GLY A 45 2.58 -4.64 -0.08
N ILE A 46 1.86 -3.51 0.09
CA ILE A 46 2.27 -2.45 1.01
C ILE A 46 1.33 -2.39 2.21
N ALA A 47 1.92 -2.33 3.42
CA ALA A 47 1.20 -2.12 4.67
C ALA A 47 1.48 -0.70 5.18
N LEU A 48 0.47 0.16 5.12
CA LEU A 48 0.55 1.57 5.53
C LEU A 48 0.02 1.75 6.95
N GLY A 49 0.90 2.10 7.86
CA GLY A 49 0.56 2.23 9.28
C GLY A 49 -0.22 3.49 9.64
N GLY A 50 -0.80 3.49 10.86
CA GLY A 50 -1.44 4.63 11.48
C GLY A 50 -0.45 5.63 12.06
N GLY A 51 -0.85 6.92 12.15
CA GLY A 51 0.03 7.96 12.70
C GLY A 51 -0.51 9.38 12.54
N ALA A 52 -1.81 9.56 12.32
CA ALA A 52 -2.48 10.84 12.15
C ALA A 52 -1.79 11.72 11.08
N ALA A 53 -1.41 12.99 11.37
CA ALA A 53 -0.76 13.88 10.40
C ALA A 53 0.55 13.33 9.82
N ARG A 54 1.25 12.42 10.52
CA ARG A 54 2.44 11.74 9.99
C ARG A 54 2.14 10.89 8.75
N GLY A 55 0.85 10.61 8.48
CA GLY A 55 0.38 9.92 7.28
C GLY A 55 0.80 10.56 5.95
N PHE A 56 1.09 11.86 5.92
CA PHE A 56 1.62 12.49 4.72
C PHE A 56 2.93 11.86 4.23
N SER A 57 3.73 11.26 5.13
CA SER A 57 4.96 10.58 4.73
C SER A 57 4.72 9.32 3.87
N HIS A 58 3.55 8.68 3.96
CA HIS A 58 3.19 7.59 3.06
C HIS A 58 3.19 8.03 1.59
N ILE A 59 2.80 9.29 1.33
CA ILE A 59 2.81 9.86 -0.03
C ILE A 59 4.25 9.90 -0.56
N GLY A 60 5.20 10.38 0.26
CA GLY A 60 6.61 10.40 -0.10
C GLY A 60 7.17 8.99 -0.34
N VAL A 61 6.79 8.03 0.50
CA VAL A 61 7.16 6.62 0.31
C VAL A 61 6.64 6.10 -1.04
N LEU A 62 5.37 6.31 -1.35
CA LEU A 62 4.78 5.86 -2.62
C LEU A 62 5.44 6.55 -3.83
N LYS A 63 5.69 7.87 -3.78
CA LYS A 63 6.43 8.61 -4.83
C LYS A 63 7.80 7.99 -5.10
N ALA A 64 8.54 7.72 -4.04
CA ALA A 64 9.89 7.18 -4.16
C ALA A 64 9.92 5.72 -4.63
N LEU A 65 8.94 4.90 -4.27
CA LEU A 65 8.79 3.52 -4.75
C LEU A 65 8.37 3.50 -6.23
N GLU A 66 7.39 4.33 -6.64
CA GLU A 66 6.97 4.47 -8.04
C GLU A 66 8.13 4.94 -8.94
N ALA A 67 8.86 5.97 -8.50
CA ALA A 67 10.01 6.48 -9.25
C ALA A 67 11.12 5.45 -9.47
N ARG A 68 11.15 4.38 -8.66
CA ARG A 68 12.11 3.27 -8.77
C ARG A 68 11.52 2.02 -9.40
N GLY A 69 10.31 2.11 -9.94
CA GLY A 69 9.63 1.01 -10.61
C GLY A 69 9.28 -0.18 -9.71
N ILE A 70 9.09 0.06 -8.40
CA ILE A 70 8.64 -0.99 -7.48
C ILE A 70 7.11 -1.13 -7.60
N PRO A 71 6.59 -2.22 -8.20
CA PRO A 71 5.17 -2.39 -8.43
C PRO A 71 4.46 -2.79 -7.14
N ILE A 72 3.57 -1.94 -6.64
CA ILE A 72 2.68 -2.30 -5.51
C ILE A 72 1.39 -2.87 -6.07
N GLU A 73 1.08 -4.12 -5.72
CA GLU A 73 -0.05 -4.87 -6.26
C GLU A 73 -1.26 -4.92 -5.32
N LEU A 74 -1.05 -4.75 -4.02
CA LEU A 74 -2.14 -4.64 -3.05
C LEU A 74 -1.75 -3.71 -1.88
N VAL A 75 -2.77 -3.18 -1.22
CA VAL A 75 -2.61 -2.21 -0.13
C VAL A 75 -3.41 -2.65 1.09
N ALA A 76 -2.76 -2.72 2.24
CA ALA A 76 -3.41 -2.79 3.54
C ALA A 76 -3.12 -1.49 4.32
N GLY A 77 -4.15 -0.87 4.88
CA GLY A 77 -4.00 0.41 5.58
C GLY A 77 -4.70 0.44 6.93
N THR A 78 -4.08 1.10 7.90
CA THR A 78 -4.65 1.40 9.21
C THR A 78 -4.67 2.91 9.43
N SER A 79 -5.80 3.48 9.89
CA SER A 79 -5.93 4.89 10.24
C SER A 79 -5.46 5.81 9.09
N ALA A 80 -4.52 6.73 9.31
CA ALA A 80 -3.95 7.57 8.26
C ALA A 80 -3.44 6.76 7.04
N GLY A 81 -2.90 5.56 7.27
CA GLY A 81 -2.50 4.65 6.20
C GLY A 81 -3.67 4.14 5.36
N SER A 82 -4.86 4.03 5.94
CA SER A 82 -6.08 3.66 5.19
C SER A 82 -6.55 4.80 4.26
N VAL A 83 -6.35 6.06 4.65
CA VAL A 83 -6.66 7.24 3.83
C VAL A 83 -5.79 7.25 2.56
N VAL A 84 -4.46 7.21 2.75
CA VAL A 84 -3.53 7.22 1.61
C VAL A 84 -3.65 5.93 0.80
N GLY A 85 -3.86 4.80 1.47
CA GLY A 85 -4.08 3.50 0.84
C GLY A 85 -5.31 3.46 -0.06
N ALA A 86 -6.42 4.06 0.36
CA ALA A 86 -7.65 4.14 -0.45
C ALA A 86 -7.46 5.00 -1.71
N LEU A 87 -6.80 6.15 -1.58
CA LEU A 87 -6.45 6.98 -2.72
C LEU A 87 -5.53 6.23 -3.70
N TYR A 88 -4.51 5.56 -3.19
CA TYR A 88 -3.57 4.82 -4.02
C TYR A 88 -4.21 3.59 -4.69
N ALA A 89 -5.01 2.83 -3.95
CA ALA A 89 -5.72 1.68 -4.48
C ALA A 89 -6.77 2.05 -5.54
N SER A 90 -7.26 3.28 -5.56
CA SER A 90 -8.19 3.76 -6.59
C SER A 90 -7.58 3.85 -7.99
N GLY A 91 -6.24 3.76 -8.09
CA GLY A 91 -5.47 3.93 -9.31
C GLY A 91 -4.81 5.30 -9.44
N MET A 92 -4.94 6.17 -8.45
CA MET A 92 -4.18 7.43 -8.43
C MET A 92 -2.70 7.13 -8.22
N ASN A 93 -1.83 7.82 -8.96
CA ASN A 93 -0.41 7.79 -8.70
C ASN A 93 -0.05 8.69 -7.51
N ALA A 94 1.15 8.52 -6.97
CA ALA A 94 1.58 9.25 -5.78
C ALA A 94 1.66 10.78 -5.98
N LEU A 95 1.89 11.27 -7.21
CA LEU A 95 1.88 12.71 -7.50
C LEU A 95 0.46 13.29 -7.46
N GLN A 96 -0.54 12.57 -7.94
CA GLN A 96 -1.94 12.98 -7.83
C GLN A 96 -2.40 13.03 -6.36
N ILE A 97 -2.00 12.03 -5.56
CA ILE A 97 -2.27 12.01 -4.12
C ILE A 97 -1.57 13.18 -3.43
N ASN A 98 -0.32 13.47 -3.80
CA ASN A 98 0.43 14.62 -3.29
C ASN A 98 -0.29 15.94 -3.55
N LYS A 99 -0.80 16.13 -4.77
CA LYS A 99 -1.59 17.33 -5.10
C LYS A 99 -2.83 17.44 -4.21
N ILE A 100 -3.61 16.37 -4.07
CA ILE A 100 -4.79 16.35 -3.19
C ILE A 100 -4.41 16.70 -1.75
N ALA A 101 -3.31 16.15 -1.23
CA ALA A 101 -2.84 16.41 0.12
C ALA A 101 -2.40 17.86 0.36
N LEU A 102 -1.79 18.51 -0.66
CA LEU A 102 -1.38 19.90 -0.57
C LEU A 102 -2.57 20.87 -0.68
N ASP A 103 -3.54 20.53 -1.52
CA ASP A 103 -4.75 21.33 -1.74
C ASP A 103 -5.80 21.13 -0.61
N MET A 104 -5.63 20.11 0.23
CA MET A 104 -6.58 19.79 1.30
C MET A 104 -6.53 20.81 2.43
N ASP A 105 -7.67 21.44 2.74
CA ASP A 105 -7.86 22.23 3.95
C ASP A 105 -8.19 21.31 5.13
N GLN A 106 -7.44 21.43 6.23
CA GLN A 106 -7.69 20.67 7.46
C GLN A 106 -9.12 20.88 8.00
N ALA A 107 -9.65 22.09 7.89
CA ALA A 107 -11.01 22.40 8.32
C ALA A 107 -12.06 21.57 7.56
N SER A 108 -11.78 21.21 6.30
CA SER A 108 -12.69 20.44 5.45
C SER A 108 -12.84 18.97 5.85
N ILE A 109 -11.96 18.45 6.71
CA ILE A 109 -11.97 17.06 7.20
C ILE A 109 -12.20 16.97 8.71
N SER A 110 -12.39 18.10 9.40
CA SER A 110 -12.61 18.18 10.85
C SER A 110 -14.05 18.63 11.12
N ASP A 111 -14.83 17.75 11.73
CA ASP A 111 -16.20 17.99 12.14
C ASP A 111 -16.36 17.75 13.64
N TRP A 112 -16.74 18.79 14.38
CA TRP A 112 -16.90 18.73 15.82
C TRP A 112 -18.20 18.03 16.22
N ALA A 113 -18.10 17.14 17.20
CA ALA A 113 -19.25 16.49 17.80
C ALA A 113 -19.95 17.42 18.82
N LEU A 114 -21.22 17.13 19.15
CA LEU A 114 -21.95 17.90 20.14
C LEU A 114 -21.34 17.68 21.53
N PRO A 115 -20.95 18.75 22.26
CA PRO A 115 -20.37 18.62 23.57
C PRO A 115 -21.37 17.93 24.53
N PHE A 116 -20.84 17.10 25.43
CA PHE A 116 -21.55 16.34 26.48
C PHE A 116 -22.56 15.28 26.01
N ARG A 117 -22.72 15.06 24.69
CA ARG A 117 -23.63 14.03 24.15
C ARG A 117 -22.93 12.98 23.26
N SER A 118 -21.65 13.16 23.01
CA SER A 118 -20.87 12.28 22.14
C SER A 118 -19.74 11.59 22.90
N ARG A 119 -19.32 10.42 22.40
CA ARG A 119 -18.21 9.64 22.92
C ARG A 119 -16.86 10.05 22.34
N GLY A 120 -16.82 11.05 21.48
CA GLY A 120 -15.64 11.64 20.86
C GLY A 120 -15.79 13.14 20.66
N LEU A 121 -14.68 13.82 20.39
CA LEU A 121 -14.66 15.26 20.11
C LEU A 121 -15.04 15.56 18.66
N LEU A 122 -14.78 14.62 17.74
CA LEU A 122 -15.01 14.74 16.30
C LEU A 122 -15.94 13.60 15.82
N GLN A 123 -16.77 13.88 14.82
CA GLN A 123 -17.66 12.87 14.24
C GLN A 123 -16.94 12.01 13.17
N GLY A 124 -16.02 12.61 12.40
CA GLY A 124 -15.30 11.98 11.31
C GLY A 124 -16.12 11.82 10.03
N VAL A 125 -17.33 12.38 9.96
CA VAL A 125 -18.20 12.34 8.76
C VAL A 125 -17.60 13.19 7.64
N ALA A 126 -16.92 14.29 7.99
CA ALA A 126 -16.25 15.14 7.01
C ALA A 126 -15.17 14.38 6.25
N LEU A 127 -14.34 13.59 6.94
CA LEU A 127 -13.34 12.72 6.31
C LEU A 127 -13.99 11.67 5.39
N GLN A 128 -15.07 11.03 5.85
CA GLN A 128 -15.84 10.08 5.03
C GLN A 128 -16.34 10.71 3.75
N ASN A 129 -16.97 11.91 3.85
CA ASN A 129 -17.53 12.63 2.72
C ASN A 129 -16.45 13.11 1.74
N PHE A 130 -15.34 13.61 2.27
CA PHE A 130 -14.18 13.99 1.47
C PHE A 130 -13.67 12.81 0.62
N LEU A 131 -13.47 11.64 1.23
CA LEU A 131 -13.01 10.46 0.50
C LEU A 131 -14.04 9.95 -0.50
N ASN A 132 -15.31 9.86 -0.11
CA ASN A 132 -16.36 9.41 -1.01
C ASN A 132 -16.46 10.32 -2.24
N LYS A 133 -16.38 11.65 -2.06
CA LYS A 133 -16.34 12.60 -3.16
C LYS A 133 -15.11 12.42 -4.03
N THR A 134 -13.93 12.35 -3.44
CA THR A 134 -12.64 12.21 -4.16
C THR A 134 -12.57 10.90 -4.95
N LEU A 135 -13.15 9.83 -4.42
CA LEU A 135 -13.18 8.50 -5.03
C LEU A 135 -14.43 8.24 -5.89
N ASN A 136 -15.28 9.26 -6.12
CA ASN A 136 -16.57 9.12 -6.84
C ASN A 136 -17.44 7.99 -6.26
N ASN A 137 -17.52 7.88 -4.94
CA ASN A 137 -18.24 6.82 -4.21
C ASN A 137 -17.82 5.39 -4.59
N ARG A 138 -16.61 5.20 -5.11
CA ARG A 138 -16.11 3.87 -5.51
C ARG A 138 -16.01 2.96 -4.27
N PRO A 139 -16.67 1.80 -4.25
CA PRO A 139 -16.58 0.86 -3.15
C PRO A 139 -15.24 0.12 -3.17
N ILE A 140 -14.85 -0.46 -2.03
CA ILE A 140 -13.53 -1.08 -1.81
C ILE A 140 -13.25 -2.18 -2.84
N GLU A 141 -14.22 -3.04 -3.10
CA GLU A 141 -14.10 -4.17 -4.03
C GLU A 141 -13.98 -3.77 -5.52
N LYS A 142 -14.18 -2.49 -5.83
CA LYS A 142 -14.04 -1.92 -7.19
C LYS A 142 -12.80 -1.06 -7.36
N MET A 143 -11.89 -1.08 -6.39
CA MET A 143 -10.60 -0.39 -6.50
C MET A 143 -9.74 -1.02 -7.58
N ALA A 144 -8.86 -0.23 -8.20
CA ALA A 144 -7.92 -0.71 -9.23
C ALA A 144 -6.89 -1.71 -8.66
N LYS A 145 -6.57 -1.58 -7.37
CA LYS A 145 -5.74 -2.54 -6.63
C LYS A 145 -6.54 -3.09 -5.46
N PRO A 146 -6.35 -4.38 -5.08
CA PRO A 146 -6.92 -4.91 -3.84
C PRO A 146 -6.60 -4.03 -2.65
N LEU A 147 -7.63 -3.58 -1.94
CA LEU A 147 -7.55 -2.72 -0.76
C LEU A 147 -8.10 -3.44 0.46
N GLY A 148 -7.35 -3.41 1.56
CA GLY A 148 -7.79 -3.81 2.88
C GLY A 148 -7.69 -2.66 3.86
N ILE A 149 -8.76 -2.34 4.55
CA ILE A 149 -8.83 -1.29 5.57
C ILE A 149 -9.04 -1.95 6.92
N VAL A 150 -8.10 -1.74 7.85
CA VAL A 150 -8.14 -2.38 9.17
C VAL A 150 -8.80 -1.45 10.18
N ALA A 151 -9.78 -1.97 10.91
CA ALA A 151 -10.40 -1.33 12.06
C ALA A 151 -10.47 -2.32 13.23
N THR A 152 -10.87 -1.84 14.39
CA THR A 152 -11.10 -2.65 15.59
C THR A 152 -12.60 -2.73 15.88
N ASP A 153 -13.15 -3.93 16.02
CA ASP A 153 -14.50 -4.14 16.52
C ASP A 153 -14.53 -3.80 18.02
N LEU A 154 -15.29 -2.78 18.38
CA LEU A 154 -15.27 -2.23 19.75
C LEU A 154 -15.84 -3.21 20.79
N GLN A 155 -16.76 -4.09 20.39
CA GLN A 155 -17.38 -5.04 21.31
C GLN A 155 -16.51 -6.27 21.58
N SER A 156 -15.78 -6.76 20.57
CA SER A 156 -14.98 -7.98 20.68
C SER A 156 -13.49 -7.73 20.86
N GLY A 157 -13.00 -6.52 20.55
CA GLY A 157 -11.57 -6.20 20.49
C GLY A 157 -10.86 -6.85 19.32
N GLN A 158 -11.58 -7.51 18.39
CA GLN A 158 -10.97 -8.20 17.26
C GLN A 158 -10.68 -7.25 16.09
N PRO A 159 -9.58 -7.48 15.37
CA PRO A 159 -9.33 -6.75 14.13
C PRO A 159 -10.32 -7.15 13.04
N ILE A 160 -10.81 -6.17 12.31
CA ILE A 160 -11.64 -6.35 11.12
C ILE A 160 -10.90 -5.81 9.91
N LEU A 161 -10.91 -6.58 8.82
CA LEU A 161 -10.39 -6.18 7.52
C LEU A 161 -11.56 -5.90 6.58
N PHE A 162 -11.83 -4.64 6.30
CA PHE A 162 -12.80 -4.26 5.28
C PHE A 162 -12.18 -4.38 3.90
N GLN A 163 -12.76 -5.24 3.06
CA GLN A 163 -12.37 -5.44 1.65
C GLN A 163 -13.54 -5.21 0.68
N GLN A 164 -14.70 -4.79 1.21
CA GLN A 164 -15.89 -4.47 0.43
C GLN A 164 -16.72 -3.38 1.13
N GLY A 165 -17.62 -2.76 0.36
CA GLY A 165 -18.54 -1.73 0.84
C GLY A 165 -18.01 -0.31 0.68
N ASN A 166 -18.64 0.65 1.38
CA ASN A 166 -18.33 2.07 1.26
C ASN A 166 -16.94 2.39 1.79
N THR A 167 -16.06 2.88 0.91
CA THR A 167 -14.65 3.15 1.20
C THR A 167 -14.49 4.24 2.26
N GLY A 168 -15.19 5.37 2.13
CA GLY A 168 -15.10 6.47 3.09
C GLY A 168 -15.58 6.06 4.48
N LEU A 169 -16.63 5.24 4.57
CA LEU A 169 -17.15 4.72 5.84
C LEU A 169 -16.15 3.79 6.53
N ALA A 170 -15.54 2.88 5.77
CA ALA A 170 -14.51 1.96 6.30
C ALA A 170 -13.26 2.73 6.75
N VAL A 171 -12.82 3.73 5.98
CA VAL A 171 -11.70 4.60 6.38
C VAL A 171 -12.05 5.39 7.64
N ARG A 172 -13.26 5.95 7.73
CA ARG A 172 -13.71 6.63 8.94
C ARG A 172 -13.63 5.70 10.15
N ALA A 173 -14.11 4.46 10.04
CA ALA A 173 -14.01 3.46 11.10
C ALA A 173 -12.55 3.19 11.50
N SER A 174 -11.67 3.03 10.51
CA SER A 174 -10.23 2.82 10.70
C SER A 174 -9.51 4.01 11.36
N CYS A 175 -10.04 5.23 11.22
CA CYS A 175 -9.48 6.46 11.79
C CYS A 175 -10.14 6.90 13.10
N SER A 176 -11.12 6.16 13.62
CA SER A 176 -11.89 6.55 14.80
C SER A 176 -11.14 6.25 16.10
N VAL A 177 -10.10 7.05 16.37
CA VAL A 177 -9.31 6.99 17.61
C VAL A 177 -10.24 7.23 18.80
N PRO A 178 -10.35 6.30 19.79
CA PRO A 178 -11.22 6.47 20.95
C PRO A 178 -10.98 7.79 21.69
N SER A 179 -12.05 8.41 22.16
CA SER A 179 -12.10 9.71 22.81
C SER A 179 -11.80 10.91 21.91
N VAL A 180 -11.13 10.73 20.76
CA VAL A 180 -10.93 11.77 19.75
C VAL A 180 -12.08 11.76 18.74
N PHE A 181 -12.42 10.59 18.22
CA PHE A 181 -13.53 10.41 17.29
C PHE A 181 -14.64 9.54 17.86
N GLU A 182 -15.86 9.76 17.37
CA GLU A 182 -16.96 8.85 17.67
C GLU A 182 -16.73 7.48 17.04
N PRO A 183 -17.06 6.37 17.76
CA PRO A 183 -17.11 5.05 17.14
C PRO A 183 -18.07 5.02 15.95
N VAL A 184 -17.72 4.26 14.93
CA VAL A 184 -18.51 4.16 13.70
C VAL A 184 -19.38 2.92 13.73
N LYS A 185 -20.70 3.13 13.66
CA LYS A 185 -21.66 2.02 13.57
C LYS A 185 -21.78 1.55 12.12
N ILE A 186 -21.54 0.25 11.89
CA ILE A 186 -21.76 -0.45 10.62
C ILE A 186 -22.56 -1.72 10.91
N GLY A 187 -23.80 -1.75 10.43
CA GLY A 187 -24.75 -2.80 10.81
C GLY A 187 -25.03 -2.77 12.32
N ASN A 188 -24.84 -3.89 12.99
CA ASN A 188 -25.08 -4.04 14.44
C ASN A 188 -23.80 -3.91 15.30
N ARG A 189 -22.68 -3.55 14.69
CA ARG A 189 -21.37 -3.43 15.35
C ARG A 189 -20.87 -2.00 15.33
N GLU A 190 -20.00 -1.68 16.29
CA GLU A 190 -19.28 -0.42 16.37
C GLU A 190 -17.79 -0.67 16.15
N TYR A 191 -17.15 0.23 15.42
CA TYR A 191 -15.75 0.15 15.07
C TYR A 191 -14.99 1.38 15.51
N VAL A 192 -13.77 1.16 15.92
CA VAL A 192 -12.80 2.19 16.30
C VAL A 192 -11.47 1.96 15.56
N ASP A 193 -10.50 2.85 15.78
CA ASP A 193 -9.23 2.86 15.06
C ASP A 193 -8.54 1.48 15.06
N GLY A 194 -8.07 1.09 13.87
CA GLY A 194 -7.37 -0.17 13.68
C GLY A 194 -6.00 -0.23 14.37
N GLY A 195 -5.45 0.93 14.75
CA GLY A 195 -4.17 1.03 15.46
C GLY A 195 -4.16 0.38 16.84
N LEU A 196 -5.35 0.14 17.43
CA LEU A 196 -5.46 -0.59 18.70
C LEU A 196 -5.03 -2.06 18.59
N VAL A 197 -5.18 -2.66 17.40
CA VAL A 197 -4.95 -4.11 17.16
C VAL A 197 -3.92 -4.40 16.09
N SER A 198 -3.71 -3.50 15.14
CA SER A 198 -2.73 -3.63 14.05
C SER A 198 -2.25 -2.25 13.59
N PRO A 199 -1.33 -1.63 14.34
CA PRO A 199 -0.81 -0.30 14.02
C PRO A 199 -0.18 -0.20 12.63
N VAL A 200 0.48 -1.27 12.17
CA VAL A 200 1.04 -1.40 10.82
C VAL A 200 0.61 -2.75 10.25
N PRO A 201 -0.36 -2.80 9.33
CA PRO A 201 -1.12 -4.01 9.01
C PRO A 201 -0.38 -5.00 8.08
N ALA A 202 0.85 -5.39 8.45
CA ALA A 202 1.68 -6.29 7.65
C ALA A 202 1.08 -7.70 7.54
N SER A 203 0.50 -8.22 8.62
CA SER A 203 -0.19 -9.53 8.63
C SER A 203 -1.39 -9.54 7.69
N PHE A 204 -2.09 -8.41 7.57
CA PHE A 204 -3.24 -8.28 6.67
C PHE A 204 -2.81 -8.20 5.21
N ALA A 205 -1.70 -7.53 4.88
CA ALA A 205 -1.12 -7.59 3.54
C ALA A 205 -0.78 -9.03 3.14
N ARG A 206 -0.22 -9.83 4.07
CA ARG A 206 -0.01 -11.28 3.86
C ARG A 206 -1.32 -12.04 3.64
N LYS A 207 -2.33 -11.82 4.47
CA LYS A 207 -3.66 -12.46 4.34
C LYS A 207 -4.32 -12.12 3.02
N MET A 208 -4.07 -10.94 2.46
CA MET A 208 -4.54 -10.53 1.12
C MET A 208 -3.74 -11.15 -0.03
N GLY A 209 -2.73 -11.95 0.28
CA GLY A 209 -1.96 -12.72 -0.70
C GLY A 209 -0.65 -12.07 -1.14
N ALA A 210 -0.10 -11.10 -0.41
CA ALA A 210 1.25 -10.61 -0.66
C ALA A 210 2.28 -11.69 -0.34
N SER A 211 3.15 -12.01 -1.30
CA SER A 211 4.32 -12.85 -1.07
C SER A 211 5.54 -12.05 -0.60
N PHE A 212 5.52 -10.73 -0.82
CA PHE A 212 6.51 -9.78 -0.32
C PHE A 212 5.79 -8.56 0.28
N VAL A 213 6.08 -8.21 1.54
CA VAL A 213 5.43 -7.11 2.25
C VAL A 213 6.41 -6.01 2.56
N ILE A 214 6.13 -4.82 2.02
CA ILE A 214 6.76 -3.56 2.40
C ILE A 214 5.87 -2.90 3.45
N ALA A 215 6.34 -2.81 4.70
CA ALA A 215 5.64 -2.13 5.77
C ALA A 215 6.15 -0.71 5.95
N VAL A 216 5.25 0.25 6.17
CA VAL A 216 5.59 1.66 6.41
C VAL A 216 5.14 2.04 7.82
N ASP A 217 6.10 2.16 8.73
CA ASP A 217 5.88 2.49 10.12
C ASP A 217 6.08 3.99 10.37
N ILE A 218 4.98 4.68 10.62
CA ILE A 218 4.91 6.11 10.94
C ILE A 218 4.43 6.38 12.37
N SER A 219 4.40 5.34 13.20
CA SER A 219 3.89 5.42 14.57
C SER A 219 4.68 6.41 15.42
N ALA A 220 4.01 7.01 16.41
CA ALA A 220 4.69 7.74 17.44
C ALA A 220 5.64 6.82 18.23
N ARG A 221 6.71 7.41 18.74
CA ARG A 221 7.52 6.80 19.80
C ARG A 221 6.97 7.22 21.15
N PRO A 222 7.03 6.37 22.18
CA PRO A 222 6.58 6.73 23.53
C PRO A 222 7.40 7.87 24.16
N ASP A 223 8.66 8.01 23.74
CA ASP A 223 9.61 8.96 24.33
C ASP A 223 9.21 10.42 24.04
N GLY A 224 9.13 11.24 25.08
CA GLY A 224 8.86 12.67 24.96
C GLY A 224 7.42 13.06 24.67
N ALA A 225 6.46 12.15 24.73
CA ALA A 225 5.05 12.50 24.56
C ALA A 225 4.53 13.30 25.74
N ALA A 226 3.72 14.34 25.46
CA ALA A 226 3.01 15.09 26.49
C ALA A 226 1.95 14.19 27.16
N THR A 227 1.80 14.31 28.48
CA THR A 227 0.83 13.58 29.29
C THR A 227 0.16 14.49 30.33
N ASN A 228 -0.11 15.72 29.92
CA ASN A 228 -0.59 16.79 30.81
C ASN A 228 -2.09 16.75 31.07
N ASN A 229 -2.83 15.98 30.28
CA ASN A 229 -4.28 15.85 30.40
C ASN A 229 -4.74 14.41 30.13
N PRO A 230 -5.98 14.04 30.51
CA PRO A 230 -6.48 12.66 30.35
C PRO A 230 -6.44 12.11 28.93
N ILE A 231 -6.67 12.96 27.91
CA ILE A 231 -6.64 12.53 26.50
C ILE A 231 -5.22 12.22 26.06
N GLU A 232 -4.25 13.08 26.40
CA GLU A 232 -2.83 12.83 26.13
C GLU A 232 -2.34 11.55 26.83
N MET A 233 -2.73 11.34 28.09
CA MET A 233 -2.41 10.11 28.83
C MET A 233 -3.00 8.87 28.14
N LEU A 234 -4.23 8.93 27.66
CA LEU A 234 -4.87 7.83 26.93
C LEU A 234 -4.16 7.55 25.59
N LEU A 235 -3.82 8.59 24.82
CA LEU A 235 -3.09 8.45 23.56
C LEU A 235 -1.69 7.89 23.79
N GLN A 236 -1.01 8.29 24.86
CA GLN A 236 0.27 7.72 25.25
C GLN A 236 0.15 6.24 25.62
N THR A 237 -0.91 5.86 26.33
CA THR A 237 -1.20 4.45 26.65
C THR A 237 -1.36 3.63 25.38
N PHE A 238 -2.11 4.11 24.39
CA PHE A 238 -2.24 3.45 23.08
C PHE A 238 -0.90 3.36 22.35
N THR A 239 -0.06 4.41 22.44
CA THR A 239 1.27 4.39 21.83
C THR A 239 2.15 3.31 22.44
N ILE A 240 2.16 3.18 23.77
CA ILE A 240 2.94 2.15 24.50
C ILE A 240 2.47 0.74 24.13
N MET A 241 1.16 0.48 24.20
CA MET A 241 0.59 -0.83 23.84
C MET A 241 0.82 -1.16 22.37
N GLY A 242 0.60 -0.19 21.49
CA GLY A 242 0.79 -0.33 20.05
C GLY A 242 2.24 -0.65 19.67
N GLN A 243 3.22 -0.21 20.45
CA GLN A 243 4.63 -0.50 20.21
C GLN A 243 4.93 -2.01 20.26
N THR A 244 4.39 -2.71 21.26
CA THR A 244 4.58 -4.16 21.41
C THR A 244 3.90 -4.92 20.28
N ILE A 245 2.63 -4.58 19.98
CA ILE A 245 1.85 -5.21 18.90
C ILE A 245 2.56 -5.04 17.56
N LYS A 246 2.96 -3.80 17.27
CA LYS A 246 3.65 -3.44 16.03
C LYS A 246 4.96 -4.19 15.85
N THR A 247 5.80 -4.27 16.89
CA THR A 247 7.09 -4.96 16.82
C THR A 247 6.89 -6.41 16.44
N TYR A 248 5.99 -7.12 17.14
CA TYR A 248 5.67 -8.51 16.81
C TYR A 248 5.15 -8.68 15.38
N GLU A 249 4.27 -7.79 14.94
CA GLU A 249 3.66 -7.87 13.61
C GLU A 249 4.68 -7.63 12.49
N LEU A 250 5.54 -6.62 12.66
CA LEU A 250 6.58 -6.28 11.68
C LEU A 250 7.64 -7.37 11.57
N ASP A 251 8.14 -7.88 12.71
CA ASP A 251 9.18 -8.92 12.72
C ASP A 251 8.69 -10.20 12.05
N LYS A 252 7.41 -10.52 12.18
CA LYS A 252 6.85 -11.77 11.66
C LYS A 252 6.37 -11.67 10.21
N TYR A 253 5.85 -10.52 9.78
CA TYR A 253 5.11 -10.43 8.52
C TYR A 253 5.67 -9.45 7.51
N ALA A 254 6.58 -8.56 7.87
CA ALA A 254 7.20 -7.63 6.95
C ALA A 254 8.54 -8.16 6.42
N ASP A 255 8.76 -8.06 5.10
CA ASP A 255 10.08 -8.35 4.52
C ASP A 255 10.98 -7.12 4.63
N VAL A 256 10.43 -5.93 4.44
CA VAL A 256 11.13 -4.65 4.58
C VAL A 256 10.27 -3.67 5.35
N VAL A 257 10.89 -2.93 6.26
CA VAL A 257 10.21 -1.90 7.06
C VAL A 257 10.83 -0.54 6.74
N ILE A 258 10.01 0.36 6.19
CA ILE A 258 10.36 1.74 5.91
C ILE A 258 9.92 2.59 7.12
N ARG A 259 10.87 3.34 7.71
CA ARG A 259 10.62 4.22 8.84
C ARG A 259 11.05 5.65 8.48
N PRO A 260 10.11 6.51 8.04
CA PRO A 260 10.37 7.92 7.88
C PRO A 260 10.80 8.57 9.20
N ASN A 261 11.73 9.51 9.14
CA ASN A 261 12.17 10.25 10.34
C ASN A 261 11.16 11.37 10.64
N LEU A 262 10.25 11.12 11.57
CA LEU A 262 9.15 12.01 11.94
C LEU A 262 9.21 12.41 13.43
N ALA A 263 10.38 12.32 14.06
CA ALA A 263 10.54 12.56 15.50
C ALA A 263 10.11 13.96 15.93
N ALA A 264 10.30 14.97 15.07
CA ALA A 264 9.91 16.36 15.34
C ALA A 264 8.44 16.67 15.01
N MET A 265 7.65 15.70 14.48
CA MET A 265 6.29 15.93 14.02
C MET A 265 5.26 15.37 14.98
N GLY A 266 4.40 16.22 15.53
CA GLY A 266 3.24 15.83 16.32
C GLY A 266 2.14 15.18 15.45
N GLY A 267 1.27 14.36 16.07
CA GLY A 267 0.16 13.73 15.37
C GLY A 267 -0.90 14.71 14.83
N SER A 268 -1.00 15.91 15.39
CA SER A 268 -1.93 16.97 14.96
C SER A 268 -1.29 18.04 14.07
N ASP A 269 -0.02 17.88 13.69
CA ASP A 269 0.74 18.92 12.98
C ASP A 269 0.58 18.79 11.45
N PHE A 270 -0.56 19.20 10.94
CA PHE A 270 -0.87 19.18 9.50
C PHE A 270 -0.08 20.21 8.69
N ASN A 271 0.56 21.19 9.34
CA ASN A 271 1.37 22.21 8.64
C ASN A 271 2.71 21.66 8.16
N GLN A 272 3.19 20.57 8.76
CA GLN A 272 4.45 19.92 8.39
C GLN A 272 4.30 18.89 7.25
N ARG A 273 3.20 18.95 6.46
CA ARG A 273 2.93 17.96 5.41
C ARG A 273 4.09 17.81 4.41
N ASN A 274 4.71 18.91 3.98
CA ASN A 274 5.85 18.87 3.05
C ASN A 274 7.07 18.19 3.66
N ALA A 275 7.40 18.50 4.92
CA ALA A 275 8.49 17.84 5.63
C ALA A 275 8.24 16.35 5.82
N ALA A 276 7.01 15.95 6.13
CA ALA A 276 6.64 14.55 6.24
C ALA A 276 6.75 13.80 4.90
N ILE A 277 6.29 14.38 3.80
CA ILE A 277 6.43 13.80 2.46
C ILE A 277 7.90 13.59 2.13
N LEU A 278 8.75 14.61 2.33
CA LEU A 278 10.19 14.50 2.10
C LEU A 278 10.83 13.40 2.97
N ALA A 279 10.49 13.32 4.25
CA ALA A 279 10.97 12.27 5.15
C ALA A 279 10.60 10.85 4.64
N GLY A 280 9.45 10.72 3.99
CA GLY A 280 9.04 9.48 3.33
C GLY A 280 9.94 9.12 2.15
N GLU A 281 10.24 10.07 1.28
CA GLU A 281 11.14 9.88 0.12
C GLU A 281 12.56 9.50 0.57
N GLU A 282 13.10 10.20 1.57
CA GLU A 282 14.40 9.92 2.14
C GLU A 282 14.47 8.53 2.80
N ALA A 283 13.41 8.12 3.50
CA ALA A 283 13.36 6.80 4.12
C ALA A 283 13.45 5.67 3.09
N VAL A 284 12.78 5.83 1.94
CA VAL A 284 12.90 4.88 0.82
C VAL A 284 14.32 4.90 0.25
N ALA A 285 14.92 6.06 0.06
CA ALA A 285 16.28 6.15 -0.45
C ALA A 285 17.28 5.40 0.44
N ARG A 286 17.15 5.53 1.76
CA ARG A 286 18.01 4.82 2.73
C ARG A 286 17.86 3.31 2.69
N ILE A 287 16.63 2.80 2.56
CA ILE A 287 16.35 1.36 2.61
C ILE A 287 16.47 0.67 1.24
N MET A 288 16.62 1.41 0.15
CA MET A 288 16.56 0.89 -1.20
C MET A 288 17.54 -0.25 -1.48
N PRO A 289 18.82 -0.21 -1.05
CA PRO A 289 19.75 -1.32 -1.27
C PRO A 289 19.26 -2.62 -0.61
N GLU A 290 18.73 -2.54 0.60
CA GLU A 290 18.17 -3.70 1.31
C GLU A 290 16.90 -4.19 0.61
N LEU A 291 15.99 -3.29 0.22
CA LEU A 291 14.76 -3.64 -0.48
C LEU A 291 15.06 -4.39 -1.79
N GLN A 292 15.97 -3.88 -2.61
CA GLN A 292 16.36 -4.50 -3.87
C GLN A 292 16.99 -5.88 -3.65
N ARG A 293 17.90 -6.01 -2.70
CA ARG A 293 18.53 -7.30 -2.35
C ARG A 293 17.50 -8.34 -1.91
N LYS A 294 16.59 -7.96 -0.99
CA LYS A 294 15.55 -8.88 -0.48
C LYS A 294 14.54 -9.24 -1.58
N LEU A 295 14.18 -8.29 -2.43
CA LEU A 295 13.25 -8.53 -3.54
C LEU A 295 13.88 -9.44 -4.60
N ALA A 296 15.17 -9.28 -4.93
CA ALA A 296 15.90 -10.16 -5.83
C ALA A 296 15.96 -11.60 -5.26
N ALA A 297 16.25 -11.74 -3.97
CA ALA A 297 16.24 -13.05 -3.29
C ALA A 297 14.84 -13.70 -3.34
N ALA A 298 13.77 -12.93 -3.11
CA ALA A 298 12.39 -13.43 -3.20
C ALA A 298 12.02 -13.91 -4.61
N ARG A 299 12.57 -13.26 -5.65
CA ARG A 299 12.40 -13.65 -7.06
C ARG A 299 13.26 -14.86 -7.47
N GLY A 300 14.18 -15.29 -6.59
CA GLY A 300 15.13 -16.36 -6.90
C GLY A 300 16.29 -15.91 -7.79
N VAL A 301 16.51 -14.61 -7.92
CA VAL A 301 17.67 -14.02 -8.60
C VAL A 301 18.83 -14.01 -7.59
N THR A 302 19.74 -14.96 -7.71
CA THR A 302 21.02 -14.91 -6.97
C THR A 302 21.81 -13.71 -7.47
N ALA A 303 22.16 -12.79 -6.56
CA ALA A 303 23.14 -11.75 -6.90
C ALA A 303 24.40 -12.47 -7.44
N ALA A 304 24.78 -12.14 -8.68
CA ALA A 304 26.10 -12.51 -9.18
C ALA A 304 27.12 -11.88 -8.22
N ALA A 305 27.94 -12.72 -7.61
CA ALA A 305 29.00 -12.32 -6.70
C ALA A 305 30.06 -11.46 -7.42
#